data_004821dfa054a8b172d556f8dc8e15a0
#
_entry.id   004821dfa054a8b172d556f8dc8e15a0
#
_cell.length_a   1.000
_cell.length_b   1.000
_cell.length_c   1.000
_cell.angle_alpha   90.00
_cell.angle_beta   90.00
_cell.angle_gamma   90.00
#
_symmetry.space_group_name_H-M   'P 1'
#
loop_
_entity.id
_entity.type
_entity.pdbx_description
1 polymer ?
#
loop_
_entity_poly.entity_id
_entity_poly.type
_entity_poly.pdbx_seq_one_letter_code
_entity_poly.pdbx_strand_id
1 'polypeptide(L)'
;MLRDVLLDIVKHTHSLGFIQAVKLESTDTDTTVEAMDDDRTVVLKGKLKNKLDNVPGLIGMGRLGVLSGYLNYEAYGKDGANIEVITNTRDGVETAEELKFTSPGGYSANYRFMVSSLIEEQLKTIKFKGVEWDITVQPTAQNLKDLGYFNGIMGGFEPTFVAKTDGDTLKFYIGDGANDRVEIPFAQNVKGKLSKGWAWPLAQVLSILKLSDTSQANMSFSDQGAMQISVDSGTATYDYILPARSQ
;
A
#
# COMPACT_ATOMS: atom_id res chain seq x y z
N MET A 1 15.74 -13.12 5.60
CA MET A 1 14.58 -13.60 4.81
C MET A 1 13.22 -13.23 5.41
N LEU A 2 12.77 -13.72 6.58
CA LEU A 2 11.50 -13.26 7.18
C LEU A 2 11.53 -11.76 7.53
N ARG A 3 12.63 -11.27 8.11
CA ARG A 3 12.83 -9.87 8.45
C ARG A 3 12.68 -8.95 7.23
N ASP A 4 13.25 -9.31 6.09
CA ASP A 4 13.22 -8.49 4.89
C ASP A 4 11.81 -8.39 4.32
N VAL A 5 11.06 -9.49 4.35
CA VAL A 5 9.64 -9.51 3.96
C VAL A 5 8.81 -8.62 4.88
N LEU A 6 9.02 -8.72 6.21
CA LEU A 6 8.29 -7.88 7.17
C LEU A 6 8.65 -6.40 7.03
N LEU A 7 9.92 -6.07 6.77
CA LEU A 7 10.36 -4.70 6.47
C LEU A 7 9.70 -4.16 5.20
N ASP A 8 9.61 -4.99 4.16
CA ASP A 8 8.95 -4.63 2.92
C ASP A 8 7.45 -4.37 3.12
N ILE A 9 6.76 -5.26 3.85
CA ILE A 9 5.35 -5.07 4.21
C ILE A 9 5.15 -3.78 5.02
N VAL A 10 5.98 -3.52 6.04
CA VAL A 10 5.89 -2.30 6.85
C VAL A 10 6.15 -1.04 6.01
N LYS A 11 7.10 -1.10 5.08
CA LYS A 11 7.36 -0.02 4.13
C LYS A 11 6.13 0.28 3.26
N HIS A 12 5.47 -0.76 2.76
CA HIS A 12 4.31 -0.65 1.87
C HIS A 12 2.96 -0.45 2.60
N THR A 13 2.97 -0.38 3.93
CA THR A 13 1.79 -0.15 4.78
C THR A 13 2.00 1.02 5.75
N HIS A 14 2.67 0.77 6.87
CA HIS A 14 2.86 1.75 7.96
C HIS A 14 3.60 3.02 7.51
N SER A 15 4.63 2.90 6.67
CA SER A 15 5.41 4.06 6.22
C SER A 15 4.61 5.03 5.35
N LEU A 16 3.45 4.64 4.84
CA LEU A 16 2.52 5.53 4.15
C LEU A 16 1.83 6.53 5.08
N GLY A 17 1.77 6.24 6.38
CA GLY A 17 1.18 7.12 7.41
C GLY A 17 -0.33 6.95 7.60
N PHE A 18 -1.04 6.29 6.69
CA PHE A 18 -2.50 6.14 6.75
C PHE A 18 -2.98 4.67 6.86
N ILE A 19 -2.09 3.68 6.78
CA ILE A 19 -2.41 2.26 7.01
C ILE A 19 -1.86 1.84 8.37
N GLN A 20 -2.74 1.40 9.28
CA GLN A 20 -2.38 1.10 10.67
C GLN A 20 -2.36 -0.40 10.99
N ALA A 21 -3.02 -1.21 10.17
CA ALA A 21 -3.08 -2.64 10.34
C ALA A 21 -3.08 -3.35 8.97
N VAL A 22 -2.61 -4.60 8.97
CA VAL A 22 -2.52 -5.42 7.77
C VAL A 22 -2.88 -6.87 8.07
N LYS A 23 -3.53 -7.50 7.12
CA LYS A 23 -3.86 -8.92 7.12
C LYS A 23 -2.92 -9.66 6.18
N LEU A 24 -2.30 -10.73 6.68
CA LEU A 24 -1.60 -11.72 5.88
C LEU A 24 -2.37 -13.02 5.86
N GLU A 25 -2.48 -13.62 4.70
CA GLU A 25 -3.05 -14.94 4.52
C GLU A 25 -2.07 -15.82 3.73
N SER A 26 -1.59 -16.88 4.38
CA SER A 26 -0.72 -17.88 3.76
C SER A 26 -1.54 -19.14 3.48
N THR A 27 -1.57 -19.53 2.20
CA THR A 27 -2.17 -20.78 1.71
C THR A 27 -1.06 -21.78 1.38
N ASP A 28 -1.42 -22.91 0.81
CA ASP A 28 -0.43 -23.91 0.35
C ASP A 28 0.46 -23.38 -0.79
N THR A 29 -0.01 -22.39 -1.55
CA THR A 29 0.67 -21.89 -2.75
C THR A 29 1.17 -20.47 -2.64
N ASP A 30 0.48 -19.62 -1.87
CA ASP A 30 0.67 -18.16 -1.90
C ASP A 30 0.67 -17.56 -0.50
N THR A 31 1.28 -16.38 -0.38
CA THR A 31 1.05 -15.46 0.73
C THR A 31 0.56 -14.13 0.20
N THR A 32 -0.62 -13.69 0.65
CA THR A 32 -1.25 -12.42 0.28
C THR A 32 -1.25 -11.44 1.45
N VAL A 33 -1.29 -10.16 1.09
CA VAL A 33 -1.32 -9.03 2.01
C VAL A 33 -2.54 -8.19 1.68
N GLU A 34 -3.39 -7.90 2.66
CA GLU A 34 -4.52 -6.99 2.49
C GLU A 34 -4.52 -5.94 3.59
N ALA A 35 -4.77 -4.70 3.21
CA ALA A 35 -4.94 -3.59 4.14
C ALA A 35 -5.89 -2.54 3.56
N MET A 36 -6.34 -1.64 4.42
CA MET A 36 -7.17 -0.50 4.04
C MET A 36 -6.92 0.61 5.05
N ASP A 37 -6.98 1.86 4.59
CA ASP A 37 -7.00 3.01 5.47
C ASP A 37 -8.38 3.17 6.16
N ASP A 38 -8.40 3.89 7.29
CA ASP A 38 -9.61 4.07 8.09
C ASP A 38 -10.74 4.76 7.33
N ASP A 39 -10.39 5.69 6.43
CA ASP A 39 -11.33 6.44 5.58
C ASP A 39 -11.81 5.65 4.35
N ARG A 40 -11.30 4.45 4.14
CA ARG A 40 -11.60 3.58 2.98
C ARG A 40 -11.32 4.26 1.63
N THR A 41 -10.31 5.09 1.60
CA THR A 41 -9.86 5.79 0.38
C THR A 41 -8.75 5.06 -0.35
N VAL A 42 -8.08 4.13 0.32
CA VAL A 42 -7.03 3.28 -0.23
C VAL A 42 -7.23 1.85 0.23
N VAL A 43 -7.33 0.95 -0.71
CA VAL A 43 -7.34 -0.50 -0.49
C VAL A 43 -6.04 -1.07 -1.02
N LEU A 44 -5.30 -1.77 -0.18
CA LEU A 44 -4.09 -2.48 -0.57
C LEU A 44 -4.38 -3.97 -0.76
N LYS A 45 -3.95 -4.49 -1.90
CA LYS A 45 -3.82 -5.93 -2.16
C LYS A 45 -2.40 -6.22 -2.57
N GLY A 46 -1.72 -7.08 -1.82
CA GLY A 46 -0.35 -7.49 -2.11
C GLY A 46 -0.26 -8.99 -2.30
N LYS A 47 0.72 -9.41 -3.11
CA LYS A 47 1.07 -10.82 -3.26
C LYS A 47 2.59 -10.95 -3.18
N LEU A 48 3.06 -11.76 -2.24
CA LEU A 48 4.48 -12.07 -2.13
C LEU A 48 4.93 -12.93 -3.32
N LYS A 49 6.15 -12.67 -3.82
CA LYS A 49 6.75 -13.49 -4.89
C LYS A 49 7.14 -14.88 -4.41
N ASN A 50 7.48 -14.99 -3.13
CA ASN A 50 7.76 -16.26 -2.47
C ASN A 50 6.87 -16.42 -1.25
N LYS A 51 6.25 -17.57 -1.13
CA LYS A 51 5.41 -17.93 0.02
C LYS A 51 6.21 -17.89 1.33
N LEU A 52 5.53 -17.53 2.42
CA LEU A 52 6.06 -17.65 3.79
C LEU A 52 5.66 -19.00 4.40
N ASP A 53 6.60 -19.94 4.43
CA ASP A 53 6.31 -21.29 4.93
C ASP A 53 6.11 -21.38 6.45
N ASN A 54 6.65 -20.41 7.19
CA ASN A 54 6.63 -20.39 8.66
C ASN A 54 5.51 -19.50 9.25
N VAL A 55 4.61 -19.01 8.44
CA VAL A 55 3.44 -18.22 8.89
C VAL A 55 2.18 -18.96 8.45
N PRO A 56 1.67 -19.90 9.26
CA PRO A 56 0.51 -20.68 8.87
C PRO A 56 -0.78 -19.84 8.92
N GLY A 57 -1.61 -19.98 7.89
CA GLY A 57 -2.97 -19.46 7.84
C GLY A 57 -3.10 -17.94 7.81
N LEU A 58 -4.07 -17.45 8.55
CA LEU A 58 -4.45 -16.04 8.59
C LEU A 58 -3.91 -15.36 9.84
N ILE A 59 -3.17 -14.25 9.67
CA ILE A 59 -2.71 -13.39 10.75
C ILE A 59 -3.10 -11.94 10.50
N GLY A 60 -3.38 -11.20 11.57
CA GLY A 60 -3.54 -9.75 11.56
C GLY A 60 -2.40 -9.08 12.32
N MET A 61 -1.81 -8.08 11.73
CA MET A 61 -0.77 -7.25 12.35
C MET A 61 -1.34 -5.86 12.56
N GLY A 62 -1.67 -5.51 13.81
CA GLY A 62 -1.98 -4.15 14.25
C GLY A 62 -0.76 -3.50 14.87
N ARG A 63 -0.85 -2.23 15.28
CA ARG A 63 0.27 -1.51 15.90
C ARG A 63 1.57 -1.61 15.08
N LEU A 64 1.47 -1.41 13.77
CA LEU A 64 2.58 -1.56 12.83
C LEU A 64 3.80 -0.69 13.19
N GLY A 65 3.60 0.43 13.90
CA GLY A 65 4.70 1.25 14.44
C GLY A 65 5.57 0.51 15.44
N VAL A 66 4.99 -0.37 16.28
CA VAL A 66 5.76 -1.23 17.21
C VAL A 66 6.57 -2.26 16.42
N LEU A 67 5.93 -2.92 15.44
CA LEU A 67 6.62 -3.86 14.56
C LEU A 67 7.77 -3.19 13.82
N SER A 68 7.52 -2.01 13.24
CA SER A 68 8.55 -1.20 12.57
C SER A 68 9.71 -0.87 13.51
N GLY A 69 9.42 -0.49 14.76
CA GLY A 69 10.44 -0.23 15.77
C GLY A 69 11.33 -1.45 16.05
N TYR A 70 10.73 -2.62 16.23
CA TYR A 70 11.50 -3.86 16.46
C TYR A 70 12.33 -4.26 15.24
N LEU A 71 11.74 -4.21 14.03
CA LEU A 71 12.45 -4.54 12.79
C LEU A 71 13.64 -3.63 12.51
N ASN A 72 13.57 -2.35 12.91
CA ASN A 72 14.63 -1.37 12.71
C ASN A 72 15.59 -1.26 13.92
N TYR A 73 15.35 -1.97 15.03
CA TYR A 73 16.27 -1.97 16.15
C TYR A 73 17.57 -2.68 15.78
N GLU A 74 18.70 -1.97 15.95
CA GLU A 74 20.01 -2.42 15.51
C GLU A 74 20.37 -3.83 15.99
N ALA A 75 20.05 -4.17 17.25
CA ALA A 75 20.40 -5.47 17.82
C ALA A 75 19.69 -6.65 17.15
N TYR A 76 18.50 -6.44 16.58
CA TYR A 76 17.74 -7.47 15.85
C TYR A 76 18.12 -7.55 14.36
N GLY A 77 19.00 -6.69 13.88
CA GLY A 77 19.57 -6.74 12.54
C GLY A 77 20.98 -7.30 12.46
N LYS A 78 21.62 -7.60 13.61
CA LYS A 78 23.00 -8.13 13.67
C LYS A 78 23.05 -9.62 13.34
N ASP A 79 24.23 -10.08 12.94
CA ASP A 79 24.51 -11.51 12.75
C ASP A 79 24.19 -12.29 14.03
N GLY A 80 23.49 -13.41 13.88
CA GLY A 80 23.02 -14.24 14.98
C GLY A 80 21.72 -13.74 15.65
N ALA A 81 21.14 -12.63 15.23
CA ALA A 81 19.77 -12.27 15.61
C ALA A 81 18.76 -13.17 14.89
N ASN A 82 17.64 -13.46 15.54
CA ASN A 82 16.59 -14.29 14.99
C ASN A 82 15.20 -13.67 15.18
N ILE A 83 14.33 -13.91 14.20
CA ILE A 83 12.90 -13.64 14.27
C ILE A 83 12.17 -14.95 14.01
N GLU A 84 11.44 -15.40 15.00
CA GLU A 84 10.72 -16.66 15.00
C GLU A 84 9.22 -16.42 15.11
N VAL A 85 8.43 -17.17 14.32
CA VAL A 85 6.98 -17.21 14.47
C VAL A 85 6.65 -18.25 15.53
N ILE A 86 6.01 -17.81 16.60
CA ILE A 86 5.52 -18.70 17.65
C ILE A 86 4.09 -19.10 17.30
N THR A 87 3.86 -20.40 17.21
CA THR A 87 2.56 -20.99 16.93
C THR A 87 1.99 -21.67 18.15
N ASN A 88 0.68 -21.83 18.18
CA ASN A 88 -0.04 -22.60 19.18
C ASN A 88 -1.13 -23.43 18.49
N THR A 89 -1.42 -24.62 19.03
CA THR A 89 -2.48 -25.47 18.51
C THR A 89 -3.77 -25.22 19.30
N ARG A 90 -4.80 -24.72 18.62
CA ARG A 90 -6.15 -24.51 19.16
C ARG A 90 -7.13 -25.34 18.36
N ASP A 91 -7.91 -26.16 19.04
CA ASP A 91 -8.91 -27.04 18.42
C ASP A 91 -8.33 -27.90 17.27
N GLY A 92 -7.08 -28.32 17.40
CA GLY A 92 -6.39 -29.13 16.38
C GLY A 92 -5.83 -28.34 15.19
N VAL A 93 -5.96 -27.02 15.20
CA VAL A 93 -5.45 -26.12 14.14
C VAL A 93 -4.22 -25.36 14.67
N GLU A 94 -3.12 -25.45 13.92
CA GLU A 94 -1.94 -24.63 14.20
C GLU A 94 -2.19 -23.18 13.82
N THR A 95 -1.99 -22.26 14.78
CA THR A 95 -2.25 -20.83 14.63
C THR A 95 -1.03 -20.03 15.06
N ALA A 96 -0.57 -19.08 14.24
CA ALA A 96 0.49 -18.17 14.61
C ALA A 96 -0.02 -17.15 15.64
N GLU A 97 0.74 -16.99 16.77
CA GLU A 97 0.34 -16.09 17.86
C GLU A 97 1.20 -14.83 17.94
N GLU A 98 2.51 -14.95 17.71
CA GLU A 98 3.43 -13.82 17.85
C GLU A 98 4.72 -14.01 17.05
N LEU A 99 5.43 -12.90 16.85
CA LEU A 99 6.82 -12.88 16.44
C LEU A 99 7.70 -12.71 17.67
N LYS A 100 8.66 -13.59 17.85
CA LYS A 100 9.69 -13.50 18.88
C LYS A 100 10.99 -13.03 18.25
N PHE A 101 11.47 -11.90 18.73
CA PHE A 101 12.76 -11.32 18.35
C PHE A 101 13.79 -11.65 19.40
N THR A 102 14.97 -12.12 19.00
CA THR A 102 16.10 -12.38 19.87
C THR A 102 17.40 -11.87 19.25
N SER A 103 18.37 -11.50 20.08
CA SER A 103 19.69 -11.08 19.62
C SER A 103 20.80 -11.76 20.43
N PRO A 104 22.02 -11.85 19.87
CA PRO A 104 23.19 -12.41 20.61
C PRO A 104 23.50 -11.65 21.87
N GLY A 105 23.16 -10.38 21.99
CA GLY A 105 23.31 -9.53 23.18
C GLY A 105 22.29 -9.79 24.29
N GLY A 106 21.39 -10.79 24.12
CA GLY A 106 20.39 -11.15 25.12
C GLY A 106 19.10 -10.28 25.07
N TYR A 107 18.98 -9.37 24.11
CA TYR A 107 17.72 -8.64 23.92
C TYR A 107 16.65 -9.57 23.36
N SER A 108 15.43 -9.47 23.90
CA SER A 108 14.27 -10.21 23.44
C SER A 108 13.04 -9.31 23.44
N ALA A 109 12.21 -9.44 22.42
CA ALA A 109 10.92 -8.77 22.32
C ALA A 109 9.89 -9.68 21.63
N ASN A 110 8.62 -9.51 21.98
CA ASN A 110 7.53 -10.24 21.38
C ASN A 110 6.54 -9.25 20.76
N TYR A 111 6.13 -9.53 19.53
CA TYR A 111 5.08 -8.80 18.83
C TYR A 111 3.90 -9.73 18.61
N ARG A 112 2.77 -9.47 19.30
CA ARG A 112 1.57 -10.30 19.20
C ARG A 112 0.73 -9.96 18.00
N PHE A 113 0.29 -11.00 17.32
CA PHE A 113 -0.71 -10.89 16.26
C PHE A 113 -2.10 -10.58 16.84
N MET A 114 -2.96 -10.05 15.99
CA MET A 114 -4.35 -9.79 16.34
C MET A 114 -5.10 -11.11 16.52
N VAL A 115 -6.03 -11.15 17.46
CA VAL A 115 -6.92 -12.31 17.61
C VAL A 115 -7.92 -12.37 16.44
N SER A 116 -8.38 -13.55 16.07
CA SER A 116 -9.22 -13.80 14.89
C SER A 116 -10.48 -12.92 14.84
N SER A 117 -11.12 -12.68 15.99
CA SER A 117 -12.30 -11.80 16.07
C SER A 117 -12.01 -10.36 15.65
N LEU A 118 -10.84 -9.84 16.03
CA LEU A 118 -10.41 -8.49 15.61
C LEU A 118 -10.06 -8.44 14.12
N ILE A 119 -9.49 -9.51 13.56
CA ILE A 119 -9.22 -9.60 12.13
C ILE A 119 -10.54 -9.56 11.34
N GLU A 120 -11.54 -10.34 11.78
CA GLU A 120 -12.86 -10.36 11.17
C GLU A 120 -13.61 -9.04 11.28
N GLU A 121 -13.41 -8.30 12.38
CA GLU A 121 -14.04 -7.01 12.61
C GLU A 121 -13.36 -5.88 11.82
N GLN A 122 -12.03 -5.76 11.95
CA GLN A 122 -11.25 -4.61 11.50
C GLN A 122 -10.64 -4.79 10.11
N LEU A 123 -10.29 -6.03 9.73
CA LEU A 123 -9.57 -6.36 8.50
C LEU A 123 -10.40 -7.24 7.56
N LYS A 124 -11.69 -6.89 7.40
CA LYS A 124 -12.58 -7.61 6.48
C LYS A 124 -11.98 -7.60 5.07
N THR A 125 -12.02 -8.78 4.43
CA THR A 125 -11.61 -8.88 3.02
C THR A 125 -12.46 -7.98 2.14
N ILE A 126 -11.83 -7.09 1.41
CA ILE A 126 -12.49 -6.16 0.52
C ILE A 126 -12.69 -6.83 -0.83
N LYS A 127 -13.96 -6.98 -1.21
CA LYS A 127 -14.32 -7.50 -2.53
C LYS A 127 -14.28 -6.37 -3.54
N PHE A 128 -13.15 -6.22 -4.22
CA PHE A 128 -13.07 -5.39 -5.42
C PHE A 128 -13.55 -6.22 -6.61
N LYS A 129 -14.60 -5.77 -7.26
CA LYS A 129 -15.21 -6.50 -8.40
C LYS A 129 -14.40 -6.39 -9.70
N GLY A 130 -13.33 -5.59 -9.69
CA GLY A 130 -12.59 -5.23 -10.89
C GLY A 130 -13.30 -4.14 -11.70
N VAL A 131 -12.55 -3.48 -12.54
CA VAL A 131 -13.02 -2.50 -13.53
C VAL A 131 -12.19 -2.68 -14.79
N GLU A 132 -12.69 -2.17 -15.92
CA GLU A 132 -11.84 -1.99 -17.09
C GLU A 132 -10.95 -0.77 -16.88
N TRP A 133 -9.66 -0.92 -17.16
CA TRP A 133 -8.69 0.15 -17.09
C TRP A 133 -8.62 0.87 -18.44
N ASP A 134 -9.09 2.10 -18.50
CA ASP A 134 -9.13 2.89 -19.72
C ASP A 134 -7.75 3.43 -20.11
N ILE A 135 -6.92 3.76 -19.12
CA ILE A 135 -5.54 4.26 -19.31
C ILE A 135 -4.62 3.61 -18.30
N THR A 136 -3.46 3.18 -18.76
CA THR A 136 -2.34 2.78 -17.91
C THR A 136 -1.08 3.53 -18.33
N VAL A 137 -0.39 4.15 -17.37
CA VAL A 137 0.83 4.92 -17.57
C VAL A 137 1.87 4.61 -16.52
N GLN A 138 3.14 4.74 -16.89
CA GLN A 138 4.26 4.71 -15.96
C GLN A 138 4.59 6.15 -15.54
N PRO A 139 4.57 6.47 -14.23
CA PRO A 139 4.99 7.79 -13.76
C PRO A 139 6.49 8.00 -13.98
N THR A 140 6.91 9.25 -14.10
CA THR A 140 8.32 9.64 -14.19
C THR A 140 8.78 10.34 -12.91
N ALA A 141 10.09 10.41 -12.70
CA ALA A 141 10.64 11.20 -11.59
C ALA A 141 10.25 12.68 -11.67
N GLN A 142 10.07 13.22 -12.89
CA GLN A 142 9.59 14.59 -13.07
C GLN A 142 8.12 14.72 -12.63
N ASN A 143 7.26 13.76 -12.96
CA ASN A 143 5.87 13.77 -12.49
C ASN A 143 5.79 13.83 -10.95
N LEU A 144 6.63 13.06 -10.25
CA LEU A 144 6.67 13.09 -8.78
C LEU A 144 7.11 14.45 -8.23
N LYS A 145 8.09 15.09 -8.87
CA LYS A 145 8.55 16.44 -8.49
C LYS A 145 7.45 17.46 -8.67
N ASP A 146 6.77 17.45 -9.83
CA ASP A 146 5.71 18.39 -10.15
C ASP A 146 4.51 18.21 -9.22
N LEU A 147 4.03 16.98 -9.04
CA LEU A 147 2.95 16.67 -8.09
C LEU A 147 3.32 17.07 -6.66
N GLY A 148 4.56 16.78 -6.22
CA GLY A 148 5.05 17.15 -4.91
C GLY A 148 5.10 18.66 -4.70
N TYR A 149 5.57 19.41 -5.70
CA TYR A 149 5.61 20.86 -5.67
C TYR A 149 4.22 21.47 -5.55
N PHE A 150 3.30 21.07 -6.42
CA PHE A 150 1.93 21.59 -6.39
C PHE A 150 1.11 21.11 -5.19
N ASN A 151 1.37 19.91 -4.67
CA ASN A 151 0.79 19.49 -3.38
C ASN A 151 1.28 20.39 -2.22
N GLY A 152 2.53 20.85 -2.26
CA GLY A 152 3.06 21.79 -1.26
C GLY A 152 2.37 23.16 -1.30
N ILE A 153 1.91 23.62 -2.48
CA ILE A 153 1.22 24.89 -2.66
C ILE A 153 -0.29 24.76 -2.40
N MET A 154 -0.91 23.75 -3.01
CA MET A 154 -2.38 23.63 -3.11
C MET A 154 -2.99 22.65 -2.12
N GLY A 155 -2.23 21.65 -1.67
CA GLY A 155 -2.76 20.48 -0.94
C GLY A 155 -3.46 20.81 0.38
N GLY A 156 -3.19 21.96 0.99
CA GLY A 156 -3.91 22.45 2.17
C GLY A 156 -5.31 22.99 1.85
N PHE A 157 -5.59 23.35 0.61
CA PHE A 157 -6.85 23.91 0.13
C PHE A 157 -7.59 22.94 -0.80
N GLU A 158 -6.83 22.28 -1.68
CA GLU A 158 -7.31 21.35 -2.70
C GLU A 158 -6.63 19.99 -2.52
N PRO A 159 -7.14 19.13 -1.64
CA PRO A 159 -6.47 17.86 -1.28
C PRO A 159 -6.60 16.78 -2.35
N THR A 160 -7.33 17.05 -3.43
CA THR A 160 -7.60 16.10 -4.52
C THR A 160 -7.13 16.61 -5.87
N PHE A 161 -6.94 15.70 -6.81
CA PHE A 161 -6.76 16.02 -8.22
C PHE A 161 -7.75 15.22 -9.08
N VAL A 162 -8.05 15.76 -10.24
CA VAL A 162 -8.87 15.12 -11.29
C VAL A 162 -7.96 14.72 -12.45
N ALA A 163 -8.07 13.49 -12.92
CA ALA A 163 -7.39 13.03 -14.13
C ALA A 163 -8.35 13.02 -15.32
N LYS A 164 -7.96 13.66 -16.43
CA LYS A 164 -8.69 13.68 -17.69
C LYS A 164 -7.73 13.63 -18.87
N THR A 165 -8.24 13.18 -20.02
CA THR A 165 -7.51 13.30 -21.28
C THR A 165 -7.93 14.53 -22.04
N ASP A 166 -6.94 15.22 -22.61
CA ASP A 166 -7.10 16.27 -23.61
C ASP A 166 -6.32 15.84 -24.87
N GLY A 167 -7.05 15.41 -25.89
CA GLY A 167 -6.47 14.66 -27.00
C GLY A 167 -5.84 13.35 -26.53
N ASP A 168 -4.56 13.17 -26.81
CA ASP A 168 -3.73 12.04 -26.40
C ASP A 168 -2.88 12.30 -25.16
N THR A 169 -3.14 13.40 -24.46
CA THR A 169 -2.39 13.80 -23.25
C THR A 169 -3.24 13.56 -22.02
N LEU A 170 -2.74 12.74 -21.07
CA LEU A 170 -3.30 12.64 -19.73
C LEU A 170 -2.86 13.84 -18.91
N LYS A 171 -3.82 14.58 -18.37
CA LYS A 171 -3.60 15.77 -17.55
C LYS A 171 -4.19 15.58 -16.16
N PHE A 172 -3.52 16.13 -15.16
CA PHE A 172 -4.03 16.23 -13.80
C PHE A 172 -4.40 17.67 -13.48
N TYR A 173 -5.58 17.86 -12.91
CA TYR A 173 -6.13 19.14 -12.52
C TYR A 173 -6.28 19.21 -11.00
N ILE A 174 -5.70 20.23 -10.37
CA ILE A 174 -5.82 20.51 -8.94
C ILE A 174 -6.57 21.84 -8.82
N GLY A 175 -7.64 21.91 -8.03
CA GLY A 175 -8.54 23.06 -7.98
C GLY A 175 -9.55 23.07 -9.12
N ASP A 176 -10.44 24.07 -9.08
CA ASP A 176 -11.53 24.20 -10.03
C ASP A 176 -11.48 25.54 -10.82
N GLY A 177 -12.46 25.75 -11.68
CA GLY A 177 -12.54 26.95 -12.53
C GLY A 177 -12.96 28.22 -11.79
N ALA A 178 -13.44 28.15 -10.56
CA ALA A 178 -13.86 29.28 -9.75
C ALA A 178 -12.75 29.82 -8.84
N ASN A 179 -11.71 29.00 -8.59
CA ASN A 179 -10.60 29.29 -7.71
C ASN A 179 -9.26 29.12 -8.43
N ASP A 180 -8.17 29.20 -7.65
CA ASP A 180 -6.84 28.87 -8.13
C ASP A 180 -6.80 27.41 -8.61
N ARG A 181 -6.21 27.20 -9.77
CA ARG A 181 -6.10 25.88 -10.37
C ARG A 181 -4.73 25.65 -10.99
N VAL A 182 -4.36 24.38 -11.03
CA VAL A 182 -3.15 23.91 -11.71
C VAL A 182 -3.55 22.83 -12.70
N GLU A 183 -2.99 22.87 -13.88
CA GLU A 183 -3.06 21.84 -14.90
C GLU A 183 -1.67 21.27 -15.14
N ILE A 184 -1.50 19.97 -14.93
CA ILE A 184 -0.22 19.25 -15.04
C ILE A 184 -0.33 18.28 -16.20
N PRO A 185 0.40 18.44 -17.31
CA PRO A 185 0.56 17.40 -18.32
C PRO A 185 1.33 16.23 -17.71
N PHE A 186 0.63 15.10 -17.51
CA PHE A 186 1.22 13.97 -16.80
C PHE A 186 1.85 12.93 -17.73
N ALA A 187 1.15 12.57 -18.81
CA ALA A 187 1.67 11.66 -19.82
C ALA A 187 1.15 12.01 -21.21
N GLN A 188 2.01 11.85 -22.21
CA GLN A 188 1.66 12.06 -23.63
C GLN A 188 1.51 10.74 -24.37
N ASN A 189 0.83 10.77 -25.52
CA ASN A 189 0.58 9.62 -26.39
C ASN A 189 -0.12 8.46 -25.66
N VAL A 190 -1.01 8.78 -24.70
CA VAL A 190 -1.78 7.76 -23.98
C VAL A 190 -2.81 7.12 -24.91
N LYS A 191 -3.01 5.82 -24.73
CA LYS A 191 -4.07 5.07 -25.42
C LYS A 191 -5.26 4.97 -24.49
N GLY A 192 -6.42 5.39 -24.94
CA GLY A 192 -7.64 5.44 -24.15
C GLY A 192 -8.11 6.85 -23.84
N LYS A 193 -9.21 6.97 -23.10
CA LYS A 193 -9.82 8.26 -22.79
C LYS A 193 -10.42 8.25 -21.39
N LEU A 194 -10.18 9.33 -20.65
CA LEU A 194 -10.86 9.65 -19.40
C LEU A 194 -11.71 10.91 -19.62
N SER A 195 -13.00 10.77 -19.52
CA SER A 195 -13.97 11.85 -19.76
C SER A 195 -14.63 12.34 -18.49
N LYS A 196 -14.74 11.50 -17.47
CA LYS A 196 -15.39 11.82 -16.21
C LYS A 196 -14.43 12.53 -15.26
N GLY A 197 -14.97 13.50 -14.52
CA GLY A 197 -14.21 14.28 -13.56
C GLY A 197 -14.09 13.58 -12.18
N TRP A 198 -13.55 12.38 -12.15
CA TRP A 198 -13.29 11.68 -10.90
C TRP A 198 -12.11 12.30 -10.15
N ALA A 199 -12.25 12.45 -8.83
CA ALA A 199 -11.23 13.04 -7.98
C ALA A 199 -10.55 11.98 -7.09
N TRP A 200 -9.23 12.08 -6.93
CA TRP A 200 -8.41 11.20 -6.09
C TRP A 200 -7.55 11.99 -5.09
N PRO A 201 -7.25 11.42 -3.93
CA PRO A 201 -6.49 12.10 -2.88
C PRO A 201 -5.01 12.25 -3.29
N LEU A 202 -4.56 13.50 -3.44
CA LEU A 202 -3.21 13.82 -3.94
C LEU A 202 -2.10 13.36 -3.00
N ALA A 203 -2.26 13.58 -1.70
CA ALA A 203 -1.25 13.22 -0.69
C ALA A 203 -1.02 11.71 -0.60
N GLN A 204 -2.09 10.90 -0.63
CA GLN A 204 -2.00 9.44 -0.60
C GLN A 204 -1.31 8.91 -1.86
N VAL A 205 -1.71 9.42 -3.04
CA VAL A 205 -1.09 9.04 -4.32
C VAL A 205 0.41 9.35 -4.30
N LEU A 206 0.80 10.54 -3.86
CA LEU A 206 2.22 10.91 -3.72
C LEU A 206 2.97 10.03 -2.73
N SER A 207 2.37 9.68 -1.59
CA SER A 207 2.99 8.80 -0.60
C SER A 207 3.27 7.42 -1.19
N ILE A 208 2.32 6.86 -1.94
CA ILE A 208 2.46 5.55 -2.60
C ILE A 208 3.56 5.62 -3.68
N LEU A 209 3.53 6.63 -4.55
CA LEU A 209 4.51 6.77 -5.63
C LEU A 209 5.95 7.01 -5.15
N LYS A 210 6.13 7.48 -3.91
CA LYS A 210 7.45 7.67 -3.29
C LYS A 210 8.04 6.41 -2.66
N LEU A 211 7.30 5.31 -2.59
CA LEU A 211 7.78 4.07 -1.95
C LEU A 211 8.89 3.37 -2.74
N SER A 212 8.92 3.54 -4.06
CA SER A 212 9.87 2.87 -4.95
C SER A 212 10.35 3.81 -6.06
N ASP A 213 11.31 3.34 -6.84
CA ASP A 213 11.62 3.98 -8.12
C ASP A 213 10.37 3.96 -9.02
N THR A 214 10.14 5.06 -9.73
CA THR A 214 8.99 5.20 -10.63
C THR A 214 8.96 4.15 -11.75
N SER A 215 10.12 3.60 -12.12
CA SER A 215 10.22 2.50 -13.08
C SER A 215 9.56 1.20 -12.61
N GLN A 216 9.33 1.06 -11.30
CA GLN A 216 8.68 -0.09 -10.67
C GLN A 216 7.20 0.15 -10.39
N ALA A 217 6.65 1.28 -10.80
CA ALA A 217 5.26 1.66 -10.56
C ALA A 217 4.50 1.85 -11.87
N ASN A 218 3.22 1.46 -11.88
CA ASN A 218 2.27 1.77 -12.93
C ASN A 218 1.02 2.37 -12.32
N MET A 219 0.41 3.34 -13.02
CA MET A 219 -0.87 3.95 -12.64
C MET A 219 -1.92 3.59 -13.68
N SER A 220 -3.02 3.01 -13.26
CA SER A 220 -4.16 2.68 -14.11
C SER A 220 -5.39 3.46 -13.67
N PHE A 221 -6.14 3.99 -14.62
CA PHE A 221 -7.32 4.82 -14.40
C PHE A 221 -8.53 4.25 -15.13
N SER A 222 -9.70 4.36 -14.51
CA SER A 222 -10.97 3.96 -15.08
C SER A 222 -12.02 5.05 -14.98
N ASP A 223 -12.76 5.27 -16.08
CA ASP A 223 -13.95 6.13 -16.10
C ASP A 223 -15.11 5.58 -15.24
N GLN A 224 -14.96 4.34 -14.70
CA GLN A 224 -15.87 3.79 -13.69
C GLN A 224 -15.58 4.29 -12.27
N GLY A 225 -14.60 5.18 -12.09
CA GLY A 225 -14.27 5.79 -10.81
C GLY A 225 -13.31 4.97 -9.95
N ALA A 226 -12.32 4.34 -10.56
CA ALA A 226 -11.23 3.68 -9.85
C ALA A 226 -9.88 4.11 -10.42
N MET A 227 -8.89 4.17 -9.54
CA MET A 227 -7.47 4.27 -9.89
C MET A 227 -6.72 3.14 -9.18
N GLN A 228 -5.72 2.56 -9.83
CA GLN A 228 -4.81 1.61 -9.24
C GLN A 228 -3.37 2.10 -9.41
N ILE A 229 -2.58 1.96 -8.36
CA ILE A 229 -1.13 2.11 -8.43
C ILE A 229 -0.54 0.74 -8.08
N SER A 230 0.11 0.11 -9.05
CA SER A 230 0.81 -1.16 -8.87
C SER A 230 2.28 -0.89 -8.68
N VAL A 231 2.88 -1.46 -7.62
CA VAL A 231 4.29 -1.31 -7.28
C VAL A 231 4.93 -2.68 -7.13
N ASP A 232 6.00 -2.94 -7.88
CA ASP A 232 6.86 -4.12 -7.68
C ASP A 232 8.02 -3.75 -6.75
N SER A 233 8.00 -4.27 -5.53
CA SER A 233 9.06 -4.04 -4.53
C SER A 233 10.28 -4.96 -4.70
N GLY A 234 10.21 -5.93 -5.60
CA GLY A 234 11.17 -7.03 -5.68
C GLY A 234 10.81 -8.21 -4.77
N THR A 235 10.19 -7.98 -3.61
CA THR A 235 9.70 -9.00 -2.66
C THR A 235 8.24 -9.36 -2.91
N ALA A 236 7.44 -8.37 -3.27
CA ALA A 236 6.01 -8.51 -3.54
C ALA A 236 5.56 -7.57 -4.66
N THR A 237 4.37 -7.82 -5.20
CA THR A 237 3.62 -6.84 -5.95
C THR A 237 2.51 -6.29 -5.08
N TYR A 238 2.39 -4.97 -5.00
CA TYR A 238 1.39 -4.25 -4.22
C TYR A 238 0.48 -3.45 -5.14
N ASP A 239 -0.82 -3.72 -5.11
CA ASP A 239 -1.85 -2.98 -5.83
C ASP A 239 -2.62 -2.10 -4.84
N TYR A 240 -2.43 -0.79 -4.96
CA TYR A 240 -3.18 0.22 -4.22
C TYR A 240 -4.37 0.66 -5.06
N ILE A 241 -5.56 0.32 -4.62
CA ILE A 241 -6.82 0.64 -5.31
C ILE A 241 -7.46 1.82 -4.60
N LEU A 242 -7.68 2.90 -5.33
CA LEU A 242 -8.27 4.13 -4.84
C LEU A 242 -9.62 4.35 -5.54
N PRO A 243 -10.75 4.15 -4.81
CA PRO A 243 -12.05 4.56 -5.32
C PRO A 243 -12.09 6.09 -5.45
N ALA A 244 -12.68 6.56 -6.52
CA ALA A 244 -12.84 8.00 -6.74
C ALA A 244 -13.85 8.60 -5.76
N ARG A 245 -13.64 9.88 -5.45
CA ARG A 245 -14.65 10.71 -4.77
C ARG A 245 -15.51 11.38 -5.83
N SER A 246 -16.83 11.37 -5.63
CA SER A 246 -17.73 12.25 -6.39
C SER A 246 -17.41 13.71 -5.99
N GLN A 247 -17.25 14.57 -6.97
CA GLN A 247 -17.21 16.01 -6.76
C GLN A 247 -18.57 16.54 -6.35
#